data_5a8e3df5200cc6a88eadaf173e191974
#
_entry.id   5a8e3df5200cc6a88eadaf173e191974
#
_cell.length_a   1.000
_cell.length_b   1.000
_cell.length_c   1.000
_cell.angle_alpha   90.00
_cell.angle_beta   90.00
_cell.angle_gamma   90.00
#
_symmetry.space_group_name_H-M   'P 1'
#
loop_
_entity.id
_entity.type
_entity.pdbx_description
1 polymer ?
#
loop_
_entity_poly.entity_id
_entity_poly.type
_entity_poly.pdbx_seq_one_letter_code
_entity_poly.pdbx_strand_id
1 'polypeptide(L)' 'MTIYELIQELAGYPPETEIVFRCNDEETYDCDFRYKKYMHELHVELH' A
#
# COMPACT_ATOMS: atom_id res chain seq x y z
N MET A 1 -10.93 5.64 0.01
CA MET A 1 -10.44 4.87 -1.17
C MET A 1 -11.38 3.73 -1.46
N THR A 2 -11.73 3.54 -2.72
CA THR A 2 -12.57 2.42 -3.12
C THR A 2 -11.70 1.20 -3.46
N ILE A 3 -12.36 0.04 -3.55
CA ILE A 3 -11.66 -1.18 -3.97
C ILE A 3 -11.07 -1.00 -5.37
N TYR A 4 -11.83 -0.35 -6.25
CA TYR A 4 -11.36 -0.10 -7.60
C TYR A 4 -10.07 0.73 -7.60
N GLU A 5 -10.05 1.80 -6.80
CA GLU A 5 -8.87 2.66 -6.68
C GLU A 5 -7.68 1.90 -6.14
N LEU A 6 -7.91 1.03 -5.15
CA LEU A 6 -6.84 0.22 -4.57
C LEU A 6 -6.27 -0.75 -5.61
N ILE A 7 -7.13 -1.40 -6.37
CA ILE A 7 -6.70 -2.32 -7.43
C ILE A 7 -5.82 -1.59 -8.45
N GLN A 8 -6.24 -0.39 -8.85
CA GLN A 8 -5.48 0.40 -9.82
C GLN A 8 -4.11 0.78 -9.26
N GLU A 9 -4.05 1.12 -7.99
CA GLU A 9 -2.79 1.47 -7.34
C GLU A 9 -1.85 0.28 -7.30
N LEU A 10 -2.35 -0.86 -6.86
CA LEU A 10 -1.53 -2.07 -6.71
C LEU A 10 -1.06 -2.63 -8.05
N ALA A 11 -1.83 -2.42 -9.10
CA ALA A 11 -1.49 -2.93 -10.43
C ALA A 11 -0.23 -2.26 -11.00
N GLY A 12 0.19 -1.14 -10.43
CA GLY A 12 1.40 -0.45 -10.87
C GLY A 12 2.70 -1.05 -10.36
N TYR A 13 2.62 -2.09 -9.53
CA TYR A 13 3.81 -2.69 -8.92
C TYR A 13 4.01 -4.12 -9.41
N PRO A 14 5.27 -4.63 -9.37
CA PRO A 14 5.53 -6.02 -9.77
C PRO A 14 4.75 -7.00 -8.91
N PRO A 15 4.25 -8.11 -9.49
CA PRO A 15 3.42 -9.05 -8.74
C PRO A 15 4.16 -9.78 -7.60
N GLU A 16 5.48 -9.83 -7.63
CA GLU A 16 6.27 -10.46 -6.56
C GLU A 16 6.52 -9.52 -5.38
N THR A 17 6.05 -8.28 -5.47
CA THR A 17 6.26 -7.31 -4.40
C THR A 17 5.52 -7.74 -3.14
N GLU A 18 6.23 -7.75 -2.02
CA GLU A 18 5.63 -8.04 -0.73
C GLU A 18 4.91 -6.80 -0.21
N ILE A 19 3.75 -6.99 0.40
CA ILE A 19 3.00 -5.88 0.97
C ILE A 19 3.18 -5.86 2.47
N VAL A 20 3.55 -4.69 3.00
CA VAL A 20 3.68 -4.47 4.43
C VAL A 20 2.66 -3.40 4.84
N PHE A 21 1.74 -3.78 5.70
CA PHE A 21 0.72 -2.86 6.20
C PHE A 21 1.13 -2.28 7.54
N ARG A 22 0.92 -0.97 7.69
CA ARG A 22 1.14 -0.28 8.95
C ARG A 22 -0.10 0.54 9.28
N CYS A 23 -0.58 0.36 10.49
CA CYS A 23 -1.76 1.09 10.95
C CYS A 23 -1.38 1.88 12.19
N ASN A 24 -1.54 3.19 12.12
CA ASN A 24 -1.17 4.08 13.22
C ASN A 24 -2.32 4.42 14.14
N ASP A 25 -3.55 4.21 13.67
CA ASP A 25 -4.69 4.72 14.39
C ASP A 25 -5.86 3.78 14.33
N GLU A 26 -6.85 4.02 15.20
CA GLU A 26 -8.04 3.19 15.27
C GLU A 26 -8.95 3.40 14.06
N GLU A 27 -8.99 4.63 13.55
CA GLU A 27 -9.77 4.95 12.37
C GLU A 27 -8.84 5.46 11.30
N THR A 28 -8.95 4.87 10.12
CA THR A 28 -8.10 5.24 9.01
C THR A 28 -8.95 5.71 7.84
N TYR A 29 -8.62 6.87 7.33
CA TYR A 29 -9.31 7.46 6.19
C TYR A 29 -8.43 7.57 4.97
N ASP A 30 -7.11 7.57 5.17
CA ASP A 30 -6.14 7.76 4.10
C ASP A 30 -5.13 6.62 4.07
N CYS A 31 -4.62 6.36 2.88
CA CYS A 31 -3.55 5.39 2.67
C CYS A 31 -2.39 6.07 1.98
N ASP A 32 -1.20 5.82 2.48
CA ASP A 32 0.03 6.23 1.81
C ASP A 32 0.74 4.99 1.31
N PHE A 33 1.23 5.08 0.08
CA PHE A 33 1.94 3.97 -0.55
C PHE A 33 3.40 4.36 -0.74
N ARG A 34 4.30 3.52 -0.20
CA ARG A 34 5.74 3.75 -0.32
C ARG A 34 6.39 2.50 -0.87
N TYR A 35 6.87 2.59 -2.09
CA TYR A 35 7.50 1.45 -2.74
C TYR A 35 8.99 1.45 -2.45
N LYS A 36 9.46 0.34 -1.86
CA LYS A 36 10.87 0.11 -1.57
C LYS A 36 11.43 -0.84 -2.61
N LYS A 37 11.83 -0.30 -3.74
CA LYS A 37 12.27 -1.10 -4.88
C LYS A 37 13.42 -2.05 -4.53
N TYR A 38 14.38 -1.56 -3.76
CA TYR A 38 15.55 -2.35 -3.38
C TYR A 38 15.23 -3.49 -2.41
N MET A 39 14.08 -3.42 -1.74
CA MET A 39 13.63 -4.45 -0.81
C MET A 39 12.51 -5.31 -1.41
N HIS A 40 12.03 -4.96 -2.58
CA HIS A 40 10.87 -5.59 -3.21
C HIS A 40 9.65 -5.53 -2.30
N GLU A 41 9.47 -4.42 -1.60
CA GLU A 41 8.36 -4.25 -0.65
C GLU A 41 7.57 -2.98 -0.95
N LEU A 42 6.26 -3.10 -0.80
CA LEU A 42 5.35 -1.97 -0.85
C LEU A 42 4.82 -1.76 0.55
N HIS A 43 5.12 -0.61 1.13
CA HIS A 43 4.64 -0.27 2.47
C HIS A 43 3.38 0.58 2.35
N VAL A 44 2.30 0.09 2.95
CA VAL A 44 1.02 0.78 2.97
C VAL A 44 0.79 1.30 4.38
N GLU A 45 0.79 2.61 4.53
CA GLU A 45 0.52 3.24 5.82
C GLU A 45 -0.92 3.72 5.85
N LEU A 46 -1.66 3.30 6.86
CA LEU A 46 -3.05 3.69 7.08
C LEU A 46 -3.11 4.71 8.19
N HIS A 47 -3.72 5.86 7.91
CA HIS A 47 -3.84 6.92 8.91
C HIS A 47 -4.99 7.89 8.65
#